data_3b8653a917ed3f7d99ae194e91781d64
#
_entry.id   3b8653a917ed3f7d99ae194e91781d64
#
_cell.length_a   1.000
_cell.length_b   1.000
_cell.length_c   1.000
_cell.angle_alpha   90.00
_cell.angle_beta   90.00
_cell.angle_gamma   90.00
#
_symmetry.space_group_name_H-M   'P 1'
#
loop_
_entity.id
_entity.type
_entity.pdbx_description
1 polymer ?
#
loop_
_entity_poly.entity_id
_entity_poly.type
_entity_poly.pdbx_seq_one_letter_code
_entity_poly.pdbx_strand_id
1 'polypeptide(L)'
;MRVLLVEDDVFIADSLIDSLEEEAYAVDWAKDGREAILTLKVEAYDMILLDLGLPEIDGMSVLETLRSAKIDTPVLVLTARDQIKDRVKGLDAGADDYMTKPFAMSELLARMRVLVRRSQGNSQNTLQVGDLILDINTKRLKRDGIEIDITAKEYMLLTTFMTTPDKVFSKSELENSIYNWEAGIESNAIEFLIYGLRKKIGQKRIKNIRGLGWYISAEAQD
;
A
#
# COMPACT_ATOMS: atom_id res chain seq x y z
N MET A 1 1.99 2.94 -1.93
CA MET A 1 1.43 1.77 -1.22
C MET A 1 0.42 1.08 -2.13
N ARG A 2 0.55 -0.24 -2.27
CA ARG A 2 -0.33 -1.06 -3.09
C ARG A 2 -1.37 -1.79 -2.24
N VAL A 3 -2.63 -1.63 -2.56
CA VAL A 3 -3.78 -2.18 -1.81
C VAL A 3 -4.55 -3.14 -2.70
N LEU A 4 -4.89 -4.32 -2.18
CA LEU A 4 -5.88 -5.18 -2.82
C LEU A 4 -7.25 -4.93 -2.17
N LEU A 5 -8.20 -4.47 -2.97
CA LEU A 5 -9.61 -4.36 -2.59
C LEU A 5 -10.33 -5.63 -3.04
N VAL A 6 -11.01 -6.30 -2.11
CA VAL A 6 -11.83 -7.50 -2.39
C VAL A 6 -13.27 -7.16 -2.06
N GLU A 7 -14.08 -6.92 -3.09
CA GLU A 7 -15.44 -6.39 -3.00
C GLU A 7 -16.23 -6.85 -4.22
N ASP A 8 -17.42 -7.40 -4.04
CA ASP A 8 -18.26 -7.88 -5.15
C ASP A 8 -19.22 -6.81 -5.70
N ASP A 9 -19.52 -5.79 -4.91
CA ASP A 9 -20.35 -4.67 -5.36
C ASP A 9 -19.51 -3.65 -6.13
N VAL A 10 -19.77 -3.55 -7.43
CA VAL A 10 -19.06 -2.66 -8.37
C VAL A 10 -19.13 -1.19 -7.92
N PHE A 11 -20.29 -0.73 -7.44
CA PHE A 11 -20.45 0.68 -7.05
C PHE A 11 -19.66 1.03 -5.80
N ILE A 12 -19.60 0.11 -4.84
CA ILE A 12 -18.78 0.27 -3.64
C ILE A 12 -17.30 0.23 -4.02
N ALA A 13 -16.92 -0.73 -4.87
CA ALA A 13 -15.54 -0.88 -5.33
C ALA A 13 -15.06 0.38 -6.07
N ASP A 14 -15.79 0.87 -7.07
CA ASP A 14 -15.44 2.08 -7.83
C ASP A 14 -15.27 3.30 -6.91
N SER A 15 -16.22 3.51 -5.99
CA SER A 15 -16.15 4.63 -5.04
C SER A 15 -14.94 4.55 -4.10
N LEU A 16 -14.57 3.33 -3.66
CA LEU A 16 -13.39 3.12 -2.82
C LEU A 16 -12.11 3.30 -3.60
N ILE A 17 -12.04 2.78 -4.83
CA ILE A 17 -10.88 2.93 -5.72
C ILE A 17 -10.60 4.40 -5.95
N ASP A 18 -11.60 5.17 -6.42
CA ASP A 18 -11.44 6.61 -6.69
C ASP A 18 -10.90 7.34 -5.45
N SER A 19 -11.54 7.11 -4.30
CA SER A 19 -11.14 7.77 -3.05
C SER A 19 -9.74 7.39 -2.57
N LEU A 20 -9.33 6.14 -2.78
CA LEU A 20 -8.00 5.65 -2.39
C LEU A 20 -6.92 6.14 -3.37
N GLU A 21 -7.22 6.22 -4.65
CA GLU A 21 -6.31 6.77 -5.66
C GLU A 21 -6.06 8.26 -5.47
N GLU A 22 -7.10 9.05 -5.10
CA GLU A 22 -6.94 10.45 -4.67
C GLU A 22 -5.99 10.58 -3.47
N GLU A 23 -5.97 9.57 -2.60
CA GLU A 23 -5.09 9.48 -1.45
C GLU A 23 -3.74 8.80 -1.75
N ALA A 24 -3.37 8.72 -3.03
CA ALA A 24 -2.11 8.17 -3.51
C ALA A 24 -1.84 6.71 -3.08
N TYR A 25 -2.88 5.87 -3.12
CA TYR A 25 -2.74 4.42 -3.08
C TYR A 25 -2.82 3.86 -4.51
N ALA A 26 -2.06 2.81 -4.82
CA ALA A 26 -2.30 1.99 -6.00
C ALA A 26 -3.26 0.87 -5.60
N VAL A 27 -4.42 0.80 -6.24
CA VAL A 27 -5.47 -0.13 -5.86
C VAL A 27 -5.72 -1.13 -6.98
N ASP A 28 -5.60 -2.41 -6.65
CA ASP A 28 -6.06 -3.49 -7.51
C ASP A 28 -7.38 -4.05 -6.94
N TRP A 29 -8.29 -4.43 -7.80
CA TRP A 29 -9.62 -4.90 -7.40
C TRP A 29 -9.83 -6.35 -7.78
N ALA A 30 -10.21 -7.16 -6.81
CA ALA A 30 -10.68 -8.53 -6.97
C ALA A 30 -12.19 -8.58 -6.68
N LYS A 31 -12.97 -9.11 -7.60
CA LYS A 31 -14.46 -9.12 -7.56
C LYS A 31 -15.02 -10.24 -6.70
N ASP A 32 -14.20 -11.22 -6.35
CA ASP A 32 -14.61 -12.37 -5.56
C ASP A 32 -13.42 -12.96 -4.79
N GLY A 33 -13.74 -13.88 -3.87
CA GLY A 33 -12.72 -14.52 -3.04
C GLY A 33 -11.77 -15.43 -3.81
N ARG A 34 -12.18 -15.97 -4.95
CA ARG A 34 -11.32 -16.82 -5.80
C ARG A 34 -10.26 -16.00 -6.49
N GLU A 35 -10.64 -14.88 -7.08
CA GLU A 35 -9.73 -13.92 -7.72
C GLU A 35 -8.71 -13.39 -6.69
N ALA A 36 -9.19 -13.01 -5.49
CA ALA A 36 -8.33 -12.56 -4.40
C ALA A 36 -7.26 -13.60 -4.02
N ILE A 37 -7.66 -14.88 -3.82
CA ILE A 37 -6.72 -15.95 -3.46
C ILE A 37 -5.71 -16.21 -4.58
N LEU A 38 -6.11 -16.16 -5.84
CA LEU A 38 -5.21 -16.37 -6.98
C LEU A 38 -4.21 -15.23 -7.11
N THR A 39 -4.66 -14.01 -6.98
CA THR A 39 -3.85 -12.80 -7.02
C THR A 39 -2.79 -12.79 -5.91
N LEU A 40 -3.19 -13.07 -4.67
CA LEU A 40 -2.29 -13.08 -3.52
C LEU A 40 -1.25 -14.21 -3.52
N LYS A 41 -1.35 -15.17 -4.43
CA LYS A 41 -0.30 -16.18 -4.66
C LYS A 41 0.86 -15.68 -5.52
N VAL A 42 0.61 -14.68 -6.35
CA VAL A 42 1.57 -14.21 -7.36
C VAL A 42 2.00 -12.76 -7.15
N GLU A 43 1.15 -11.96 -6.50
CA GLU A 43 1.38 -10.55 -6.27
C GLU A 43 1.49 -10.23 -4.77
N ALA A 44 2.34 -9.26 -4.44
CA ALA A 44 2.50 -8.75 -3.08
C ALA A 44 1.78 -7.42 -2.90
N TYR A 45 1.11 -7.26 -1.75
CA TYR A 45 0.39 -6.07 -1.35
C TYR A 45 0.86 -5.58 0.00
N ASP A 46 0.75 -4.27 0.21
CA ASP A 46 1.02 -3.65 1.51
C ASP A 46 -0.17 -3.79 2.46
N MET A 47 -1.40 -3.99 1.89
CA MET A 47 -2.64 -4.13 2.64
C MET A 47 -3.73 -4.81 1.81
N ILE A 48 -4.66 -5.47 2.48
CA ILE A 48 -5.88 -6.05 1.90
C ILE A 48 -7.08 -5.40 2.59
N LEU A 49 -8.02 -4.87 1.79
CA LEU A 49 -9.36 -4.48 2.22
C LEU A 49 -10.30 -5.59 1.79
N LEU A 50 -10.98 -6.24 2.73
CA LEU A 50 -11.71 -7.48 2.48
C LEU A 50 -13.16 -7.38 2.94
N ASP A 51 -14.11 -7.48 2.01
CA ASP A 51 -15.50 -7.78 2.41
C ASP A 51 -15.66 -9.24 2.77
N LEU A 52 -16.49 -9.51 3.77
CA LEU A 52 -16.86 -10.88 4.14
C LEU A 52 -18.06 -11.39 3.35
N GLY A 53 -18.86 -10.51 2.75
CA GLY A 53 -20.09 -10.84 2.05
C GLY A 53 -19.90 -11.37 0.62
N LEU A 54 -18.72 -11.84 0.27
CA LEU A 54 -18.38 -12.27 -1.08
C LEU A 54 -19.20 -13.48 -1.56
N PRO A 55 -19.52 -13.56 -2.86
CA PRO A 55 -20.14 -14.73 -3.45
C PRO A 55 -19.14 -15.90 -3.54
N GLU A 56 -19.65 -17.12 -3.64
CA GLU A 56 -18.94 -18.40 -3.82
C GLU A 56 -17.96 -18.70 -2.67
N ILE A 57 -16.91 -17.91 -2.47
CA ILE A 57 -15.95 -18.05 -1.39
C ILE A 57 -16.11 -16.85 -0.44
N ASP A 58 -16.75 -17.10 0.71
CA ASP A 58 -16.94 -16.10 1.79
C ASP A 58 -15.57 -15.50 2.21
N GLY A 59 -15.54 -14.21 2.48
CA GLY A 59 -14.30 -13.52 2.87
C GLY A 59 -13.62 -14.08 4.11
N MET A 60 -14.35 -14.73 5.02
CA MET A 60 -13.74 -15.48 6.13
C MET A 60 -12.87 -16.62 5.64
N SER A 61 -13.35 -17.39 4.65
CA SER A 61 -12.58 -18.47 4.03
C SER A 61 -11.36 -17.94 3.27
N VAL A 62 -11.47 -16.75 2.66
CA VAL A 62 -10.32 -16.05 2.06
C VAL A 62 -9.28 -15.76 3.14
N LEU A 63 -9.66 -15.12 4.23
CA LEU A 63 -8.79 -14.77 5.35
C LEU A 63 -8.07 -15.99 5.93
N GLU A 64 -8.81 -17.07 6.23
CA GLU A 64 -8.26 -18.32 6.74
C GLU A 64 -7.26 -18.94 5.76
N THR A 65 -7.56 -18.90 4.45
CA THR A 65 -6.66 -19.39 3.40
C THR A 65 -5.36 -18.59 3.38
N LEU A 66 -5.42 -17.27 3.48
CA LEU A 66 -4.23 -16.40 3.51
C LEU A 66 -3.35 -16.71 4.71
N ARG A 67 -3.92 -16.79 5.90
CA ARG A 67 -3.16 -17.08 7.13
C ARG A 67 -2.58 -18.50 7.13
N SER A 68 -3.31 -19.48 6.61
CA SER A 68 -2.80 -20.86 6.42
C SER A 68 -1.61 -20.89 5.44
N ALA A 69 -1.62 -20.03 4.43
CA ALA A 69 -0.51 -19.86 3.47
C ALA A 69 0.64 -19.00 4.03
N LYS A 70 0.57 -18.54 5.30
CA LYS A 70 1.55 -17.65 5.95
C LYS A 70 1.73 -16.32 5.21
N ILE A 71 0.64 -15.81 4.65
CA ILE A 71 0.59 -14.46 4.10
C ILE A 71 0.25 -13.51 5.25
N ASP A 72 1.25 -12.74 5.69
CA ASP A 72 1.17 -11.83 6.84
C ASP A 72 0.75 -10.40 6.45
N THR A 73 0.37 -10.19 5.19
CA THR A 73 -0.15 -8.89 4.72
C THR A 73 -1.31 -8.44 5.62
N PRO A 74 -1.30 -7.20 6.12
CA PRO A 74 -2.38 -6.68 6.96
C PRO A 74 -3.73 -6.74 6.25
N VAL A 75 -4.74 -7.26 6.94
CA VAL A 75 -6.12 -7.36 6.44
C VAL A 75 -7.04 -6.50 7.30
N LEU A 76 -7.65 -5.50 6.66
CA LEU A 76 -8.76 -4.73 7.23
C LEU A 76 -10.07 -5.25 6.63
N VAL A 77 -10.92 -5.83 7.48
CA VAL A 77 -12.24 -6.31 7.07
C VAL A 77 -13.21 -5.14 6.96
N LEU A 78 -13.90 -5.02 5.82
CA LEU A 78 -14.95 -4.04 5.53
C LEU A 78 -16.25 -4.79 5.23
N THR A 79 -17.24 -4.77 6.12
CA THR A 79 -18.42 -5.61 5.94
C THR A 79 -19.69 -5.03 6.56
N ALA A 80 -20.86 -5.47 6.08
CA ALA A 80 -22.15 -5.15 6.69
C ALA A 80 -22.47 -5.99 7.95
N ARG A 81 -21.65 -6.99 8.27
CA ARG A 81 -21.84 -7.83 9.47
C ARG A 81 -21.39 -7.05 10.71
N ASP A 82 -22.34 -6.55 11.48
CA ASP A 82 -22.12 -5.66 12.63
C ASP A 82 -22.14 -6.37 13.99
N GLN A 83 -22.54 -7.65 14.03
CA GLN A 83 -22.67 -8.37 15.29
C GLN A 83 -21.30 -8.58 15.95
N ILE A 84 -21.24 -8.41 17.26
CA ILE A 84 -20.02 -8.58 18.05
C ILE A 84 -19.37 -9.95 17.80
N LYS A 85 -20.18 -11.01 17.68
CA LYS A 85 -19.70 -12.36 17.41
C LYS A 85 -18.95 -12.49 16.06
N ASP A 86 -19.39 -11.74 15.04
CA ASP A 86 -18.76 -11.79 13.72
C ASP A 86 -17.43 -11.04 13.73
N ARG A 87 -17.37 -9.91 14.44
CA ARG A 87 -16.13 -9.16 14.67
C ARG A 87 -15.09 -10.00 15.44
N VAL A 88 -15.50 -10.67 16.51
CA VAL A 88 -14.61 -11.57 17.28
C VAL A 88 -14.07 -12.68 16.39
N LYS A 89 -14.97 -13.37 15.64
CA LYS A 89 -14.55 -14.42 14.70
C LYS A 89 -13.55 -13.91 13.64
N GLY A 90 -13.80 -12.72 13.06
CA GLY A 90 -12.90 -12.14 12.07
C GLY A 90 -11.49 -11.85 12.65
N LEU A 91 -11.44 -11.28 13.85
CA LEU A 91 -10.18 -11.01 14.54
C LEU A 91 -9.46 -12.32 14.93
N ASP A 92 -10.18 -13.30 15.46
CA ASP A 92 -9.62 -14.61 15.83
C ASP A 92 -9.12 -15.39 14.60
N ALA A 93 -9.73 -15.18 13.43
CA ALA A 93 -9.28 -15.76 12.15
C ALA A 93 -8.06 -15.05 11.57
N GLY A 94 -7.59 -13.98 12.20
CA GLY A 94 -6.36 -13.27 11.84
C GLY A 94 -6.56 -11.98 11.05
N ALA A 95 -7.75 -11.36 11.07
CA ALA A 95 -7.91 -9.99 10.62
C ALA A 95 -7.16 -9.04 11.58
N ASP A 96 -6.50 -8.03 11.03
CA ASP A 96 -5.74 -7.06 11.82
C ASP A 96 -6.62 -5.92 12.36
N ASP A 97 -7.74 -5.62 11.68
CA ASP A 97 -8.80 -4.73 12.16
C ASP A 97 -10.12 -5.05 11.43
N TYR A 98 -11.22 -4.46 11.92
CA TYR A 98 -12.56 -4.72 11.47
C TYR A 98 -13.39 -3.44 11.45
N MET A 99 -14.08 -3.18 10.36
CA MET A 99 -14.88 -1.97 10.16
C MET A 99 -16.23 -2.29 9.54
N THR A 100 -17.29 -1.74 10.10
CA THR A 100 -18.67 -2.00 9.63
C THR A 100 -19.12 -0.95 8.62
N LYS A 101 -19.75 -1.38 7.54
CA LYS A 101 -20.44 -0.53 6.57
C LYS A 101 -21.78 -0.03 7.15
N PRO A 102 -22.14 1.26 6.98
CA PRO A 102 -21.40 2.32 6.29
C PRO A 102 -20.32 2.94 7.19
N PHE A 103 -19.24 3.42 6.57
CA PHE A 103 -18.13 4.06 7.28
C PHE A 103 -17.71 5.38 6.61
N ALA A 104 -17.02 6.22 7.36
CA ALA A 104 -16.41 7.42 6.81
C ALA A 104 -15.05 7.11 6.17
N MET A 105 -14.75 7.67 5.00
CA MET A 105 -13.47 7.49 4.34
C MET A 105 -12.28 7.92 5.21
N SER A 106 -12.43 9.00 5.97
CA SER A 106 -11.41 9.46 6.91
C SER A 106 -11.07 8.43 8.01
N GLU A 107 -12.06 7.63 8.46
CA GLU A 107 -11.84 6.54 9.42
C GLU A 107 -11.10 5.38 8.74
N LEU A 108 -11.52 4.97 7.54
CA LEU A 108 -10.85 3.94 6.76
C LEU A 108 -9.36 4.26 6.59
N LEU A 109 -9.06 5.45 6.11
CA LEU A 109 -7.67 5.92 5.90
C LEU A 109 -6.86 5.94 7.20
N ALA A 110 -7.48 6.37 8.31
CA ALA A 110 -6.79 6.36 9.61
C ALA A 110 -6.43 4.95 10.07
N ARG A 111 -7.33 3.98 9.91
CA ARG A 111 -7.10 2.57 10.24
C ARG A 111 -6.04 1.95 9.34
N MET A 112 -6.11 2.19 8.03
CA MET A 112 -5.09 1.74 7.07
C MET A 112 -3.69 2.20 7.47
N ARG A 113 -3.51 3.49 7.80
CA ARG A 113 -2.22 4.02 8.27
C ARG A 113 -1.71 3.33 9.55
N VAL A 114 -2.60 3.04 10.50
CA VAL A 114 -2.23 2.34 11.73
C VAL A 114 -1.77 0.92 11.45
N LEU A 115 -2.47 0.18 10.60
CA LEU A 115 -2.15 -1.20 10.27
C LEU A 115 -0.81 -1.31 9.54
N VAL A 116 -0.60 -0.49 8.52
CA VAL A 116 0.67 -0.48 7.78
C VAL A 116 1.84 -0.09 8.68
N ARG A 117 1.67 0.91 9.53
CA ARG A 117 2.70 1.29 10.51
C ARG A 117 3.08 0.13 11.43
N ARG A 118 2.09 -0.63 11.93
CA ARG A 118 2.32 -1.80 12.78
C ARG A 118 3.05 -2.92 12.06
N SER A 119 2.68 -3.22 10.82
CA SER A 119 3.32 -4.28 10.03
C SER A 119 4.79 -3.97 9.73
N GLN A 120 5.15 -2.68 9.66
CA GLN A 120 6.52 -2.22 9.44
C GLN A 120 7.35 -2.07 10.72
N GLY A 121 6.79 -2.39 11.89
CA GLY A 121 7.46 -2.22 13.18
C GLY A 121 7.72 -0.76 13.57
N ASN A 122 7.09 0.19 12.88
CA ASN A 122 7.29 1.62 13.08
C ASN A 122 6.28 2.17 14.11
N SER A 123 6.77 2.94 15.08
CA SER A 123 5.89 3.63 16.04
C SER A 123 5.52 5.06 15.62
N GLN A 124 6.23 5.62 14.65
CA GLN A 124 6.05 7.01 14.19
C GLN A 124 5.36 7.07 12.83
N ASN A 125 4.63 8.19 12.59
CA ASN A 125 3.99 8.45 11.30
C ASN A 125 4.95 9.04 10.26
N THR A 126 6.25 8.89 10.47
CA THR A 126 7.30 9.42 9.60
C THR A 126 8.28 8.34 9.19
N LEU A 127 8.66 8.33 7.92
CA LEU A 127 9.79 7.57 7.41
C LEU A 127 11.00 8.50 7.34
N GLN A 128 12.14 8.04 7.82
CA GLN A 128 13.38 8.83 7.82
C GLN A 128 14.53 8.07 7.17
N VAL A 129 15.21 8.73 6.24
CA VAL A 129 16.42 8.21 5.60
C VAL A 129 17.43 9.36 5.50
N GLY A 130 18.44 9.34 6.37
CA GLY A 130 19.38 10.45 6.51
C GLY A 130 18.67 11.74 6.93
N ASP A 131 18.81 12.80 6.12
CA ASP A 131 18.19 14.12 6.30
C ASP A 131 16.77 14.23 5.70
N LEU A 132 16.30 13.17 5.02
CA LEU A 132 14.95 13.12 4.46
C LEU A 132 13.96 12.59 5.51
N ILE A 133 12.87 13.32 5.70
CA ILE A 133 11.74 12.94 6.56
C ILE A 133 10.45 13.02 5.73
N LEU A 134 9.79 11.89 5.54
CA LEU A 134 8.51 11.78 4.86
C LEU A 134 7.41 11.53 5.90
N ASP A 135 6.49 12.47 6.04
CA ASP A 135 5.30 12.33 6.89
C ASP A 135 4.19 11.61 6.11
N ILE A 136 3.80 10.44 6.59
CA ILE A 136 2.80 9.57 5.93
C ILE A 136 1.39 10.16 6.03
N ASN A 137 1.08 10.88 7.12
CA ASN A 137 -0.25 11.47 7.32
C ASN A 137 -0.49 12.68 6.43
N THR A 138 0.51 13.58 6.38
CA THR A 138 0.41 14.84 5.62
C THR A 138 0.95 14.71 4.21
N LYS A 139 1.61 13.59 3.88
CA LYS A 139 2.29 13.29 2.59
C LYS A 139 3.36 14.33 2.24
N ARG A 140 3.95 14.97 3.26
CA ARG A 140 4.96 16.02 3.10
C ARG A 140 6.36 15.46 3.26
N LEU A 141 7.22 15.85 2.34
CA LEU A 141 8.65 15.56 2.40
C LEU A 141 9.40 16.77 2.93
N LYS A 142 10.33 16.52 3.85
CA LYS A 142 11.29 17.52 4.32
C LYS A 142 12.71 17.02 4.12
N ARG A 143 13.64 17.92 3.81
CA ARG A 143 15.08 17.71 3.82
C ARG A 143 15.72 18.79 4.67
N ASP A 144 16.50 18.43 5.68
CA ASP A 144 17.09 19.38 6.64
C ASP A 144 16.06 20.37 7.23
N GLY A 145 14.83 19.91 7.46
CA GLY A 145 13.71 20.73 7.96
C GLY A 145 13.00 21.58 6.90
N ILE A 146 13.52 21.67 5.69
CA ILE A 146 12.92 22.44 4.59
C ILE A 146 11.95 21.54 3.81
N GLU A 147 10.73 22.04 3.59
CA GLU A 147 9.70 21.31 2.85
C GLU A 147 10.03 21.24 1.36
N ILE A 148 9.83 20.07 0.76
CA ILE A 148 10.04 19.81 -0.67
C ILE A 148 8.72 19.40 -1.28
N ASP A 149 8.30 20.08 -2.34
CA ASP A 149 7.10 19.73 -3.09
C ASP A 149 7.30 18.46 -3.91
N ILE A 150 6.43 17.48 -3.69
CA ILE A 150 6.41 16.22 -4.42
C ILE A 150 5.01 15.92 -4.96
N THR A 151 4.95 15.28 -6.12
CA THR A 151 3.69 14.80 -6.69
C THR A 151 3.23 13.51 -6.00
N ALA A 152 1.96 13.13 -6.21
CA ALA A 152 1.42 11.88 -5.67
C ALA A 152 2.26 10.65 -6.06
N LYS A 153 2.68 10.53 -7.32
CA LYS A 153 3.52 9.41 -7.79
C LYS A 153 4.94 9.45 -7.21
N GLU A 154 5.52 10.64 -7.03
CA GLU A 154 6.80 10.78 -6.34
C GLU A 154 6.69 10.40 -4.86
N TYR A 155 5.59 10.75 -4.20
CA TYR A 155 5.29 10.33 -2.83
C TYR A 155 5.20 8.80 -2.73
N MET A 156 4.45 8.14 -3.64
CA MET A 156 4.33 6.68 -3.66
C MET A 156 5.70 6.01 -3.83
N LEU A 157 6.49 6.49 -4.79
CA LEU A 157 7.84 5.96 -5.04
C LEU A 157 8.77 6.15 -3.85
N LEU A 158 8.76 7.33 -3.22
CA LEU A 158 9.54 7.61 -2.01
C LEU A 158 9.10 6.74 -0.83
N THR A 159 7.80 6.56 -0.63
CA THR A 159 7.27 5.68 0.41
C THR A 159 7.81 4.26 0.23
N THR A 160 7.79 3.72 -1.00
CA THR A 160 8.33 2.40 -1.32
C THR A 160 9.81 2.31 -0.95
N PHE A 161 10.63 3.28 -1.37
CA PHE A 161 12.05 3.29 -1.06
C PHE A 161 12.36 3.48 0.43
N MET A 162 11.66 4.41 1.09
CA MET A 162 11.96 4.80 2.47
C MET A 162 11.41 3.81 3.51
N THR A 163 10.47 2.95 3.13
CA THR A 163 9.98 1.86 3.99
C THR A 163 11.04 0.79 4.22
N THR A 164 11.85 0.49 3.21
CA THR A 164 12.94 -0.49 3.29
C THR A 164 14.21 0.09 2.64
N PRO A 165 14.92 0.97 3.36
CA PRO A 165 16.16 1.56 2.86
C PRO A 165 17.18 0.48 2.49
N ASP A 166 18.01 0.77 1.48
CA ASP A 166 19.05 -0.11 0.92
C ASP A 166 18.53 -1.39 0.23
N LYS A 167 17.21 -1.67 0.27
CA LYS A 167 16.62 -2.73 -0.57
C LYS A 167 16.63 -2.27 -2.03
N VAL A 168 17.14 -3.13 -2.91
CA VAL A 168 17.09 -2.92 -4.36
C VAL A 168 15.74 -3.37 -4.89
N PHE A 169 15.05 -2.45 -5.56
CA PHE A 169 13.76 -2.70 -6.22
C PHE A 169 13.97 -2.80 -7.72
N SER A 170 13.47 -3.84 -8.33
CA SER A 170 13.40 -3.98 -9.79
C SER A 170 12.44 -2.94 -10.39
N LYS A 171 12.53 -2.73 -11.70
CA LYS A 171 11.58 -1.84 -12.40
C LYS A 171 10.13 -2.27 -12.21
N SER A 172 9.85 -3.56 -12.35
CA SER A 172 8.49 -4.09 -12.16
C SER A 172 7.97 -3.94 -10.74
N GLU A 173 8.79 -4.11 -9.69
CA GLU A 173 8.37 -3.86 -8.32
C GLU A 173 8.00 -2.38 -8.10
N LEU A 174 8.75 -1.44 -8.69
CA LEU A 174 8.45 -0.01 -8.60
C LEU A 174 7.19 0.36 -9.41
N GLU A 175 7.02 -0.21 -10.59
CA GLU A 175 5.80 -0.04 -11.39
C GLU A 175 4.58 -0.52 -10.61
N ASN A 176 4.62 -1.72 -10.06
CA ASN A 176 3.54 -2.29 -9.25
C ASN A 176 3.23 -1.48 -7.98
N SER A 177 4.21 -0.75 -7.43
CA SER A 177 3.98 0.08 -6.24
C SER A 177 3.26 1.41 -6.53
N ILE A 178 3.16 1.81 -7.81
CA ILE A 178 2.64 3.12 -8.24
C ILE A 178 1.41 2.99 -9.14
N TYR A 179 1.32 1.93 -9.91
CA TYR A 179 0.29 1.71 -10.89
C TYR A 179 -0.55 0.48 -10.54
N ASN A 180 -1.84 0.54 -10.81
CA ASN A 180 -2.75 -0.60 -10.74
C ASN A 180 -2.65 -1.47 -12.02
N TRP A 181 -3.31 -2.62 -12.03
CA TRP A 181 -3.27 -3.57 -13.15
C TRP A 181 -3.76 -2.99 -14.49
N GLU A 182 -4.69 -2.05 -14.44
CA GLU A 182 -5.34 -1.47 -15.63
C GLU A 182 -4.54 -0.29 -16.21
N ALA A 183 -3.56 0.22 -15.47
CA ALA A 183 -2.78 1.35 -15.92
C ALA A 183 -1.85 0.97 -17.08
N GLY A 184 -2.08 1.54 -18.23
CA GLY A 184 -1.12 1.50 -19.34
C GLY A 184 0.17 2.23 -18.96
N ILE A 185 1.22 1.48 -18.60
CA ILE A 185 2.48 2.05 -18.11
C ILE A 185 3.38 2.39 -19.31
N GLU A 186 3.76 3.66 -19.45
CA GLU A 186 4.79 4.06 -20.40
C GLU A 186 6.14 3.46 -19.99
N SER A 187 6.88 2.93 -20.96
CA SER A 187 8.11 2.15 -20.71
C SER A 187 9.19 2.87 -19.89
N ASN A 188 9.16 4.20 -19.80
CA ASN A 188 10.14 5.03 -19.09
C ASN A 188 9.56 5.80 -17.88
N ALA A 189 8.36 5.44 -17.43
CA ALA A 189 7.67 6.18 -16.37
C ALA A 189 8.45 6.21 -15.05
N ILE A 190 9.01 5.09 -14.64
CA ILE A 190 9.82 4.98 -13.41
C ILE A 190 11.12 5.80 -13.50
N GLU A 191 11.82 5.70 -14.62
CA GLU A 191 13.07 6.44 -14.84
C GLU A 191 12.81 7.96 -14.81
N PHE A 192 11.69 8.40 -15.37
CA PHE A 192 11.28 9.82 -15.33
C PHE A 192 10.98 10.28 -13.89
N LEU A 193 10.25 9.50 -13.11
CA LEU A 193 9.97 9.80 -11.71
C LEU A 193 11.25 9.84 -10.87
N ILE A 194 12.16 8.87 -11.05
CA ILE A 194 13.45 8.84 -10.36
C ILE A 194 14.29 10.07 -10.72
N TYR A 195 14.30 10.47 -11.99
CA TYR A 195 15.00 11.67 -12.43
C TYR A 195 14.45 12.94 -11.75
N GLY A 196 13.11 13.07 -11.69
CA GLY A 196 12.44 14.16 -10.99
C GLY A 196 12.80 14.21 -9.50
N LEU A 197 12.71 13.06 -8.83
CA LEU A 197 13.07 12.93 -7.42
C LEU A 197 14.54 13.28 -7.16
N ARG A 198 15.48 12.77 -7.96
CA ARG A 198 16.90 13.09 -7.81
C ARG A 198 17.19 14.57 -7.87
N LYS A 199 16.48 15.33 -8.71
CA LYS A 199 16.61 16.80 -8.73
C LYS A 199 16.17 17.47 -7.43
N LYS A 200 15.18 16.91 -6.75
CA LYS A 200 14.58 17.46 -5.53
C LYS A 200 15.32 17.04 -4.26
N ILE A 201 15.70 15.77 -4.16
CA ILE A 201 16.29 15.20 -2.94
C ILE A 201 17.80 14.97 -3.00
N GLY A 202 18.45 15.24 -4.14
CA GLY A 202 19.88 15.03 -4.38
C GLY A 202 20.17 13.83 -5.28
N GLN A 203 21.15 14.00 -6.17
CA GLN A 203 21.46 13.03 -7.24
C GLN A 203 21.94 11.68 -6.72
N LYS A 204 22.60 11.66 -5.57
CA LYS A 204 23.21 10.45 -5.00
C LYS A 204 22.29 9.64 -4.09
N ARG A 205 21.09 10.18 -3.74
CA ARG A 205 20.15 9.54 -2.81
C ARG A 205 19.55 8.26 -3.37
N ILE A 206 19.07 8.30 -4.60
CA ILE A 206 18.55 7.13 -5.27
C ILE A 206 19.64 6.59 -6.19
N LYS A 207 20.17 5.42 -5.86
CA LYS A 207 21.23 4.74 -6.62
C LYS A 207 20.64 3.71 -7.56
N ASN A 208 21.34 3.45 -8.66
CA ASN A 208 20.99 2.40 -9.63
C ASN A 208 22.05 1.31 -9.61
N ILE A 209 21.62 0.06 -9.55
CA ILE A 209 22.45 -1.11 -9.79
C ILE A 209 22.07 -1.65 -11.16
N ARG A 210 23.00 -1.54 -12.11
CA ARG A 210 22.76 -1.93 -13.51
C ARG A 210 22.25 -3.37 -13.61
N GLY A 211 21.11 -3.53 -14.26
CA GLY A 211 20.46 -4.83 -14.47
C GLY A 211 19.67 -5.38 -13.28
N LEU A 212 19.70 -4.71 -12.11
CA LEU A 212 18.96 -5.13 -10.93
C LEU A 212 17.85 -4.14 -10.54
N GLY A 213 18.14 -2.83 -10.54
CA GLY A 213 17.12 -1.82 -10.17
C GLY A 213 17.67 -0.65 -9.39
N TRP A 214 16.82 -0.08 -8.52
CA TRP A 214 17.14 1.14 -7.76
C TRP A 214 16.89 0.95 -6.28
N TYR A 215 17.57 1.75 -5.47
CA TYR A 215 17.38 1.81 -4.02
C TYR A 215 17.67 3.21 -3.49
N ILE A 216 17.10 3.56 -2.34
CA ILE A 216 17.49 4.75 -1.60
C ILE A 216 18.57 4.37 -0.60
N SER A 217 19.67 5.15 -0.56
CA SER A 217 20.78 4.87 0.35
C SER A 217 20.60 5.59 1.67
N ALA A 218 20.68 4.84 2.78
CA ALA A 218 20.63 5.40 4.12
C ALA A 218 21.86 6.30 4.41
N GLU A 219 23.02 5.99 3.81
CA GLU A 219 24.30 6.68 4.05
C GLU A 219 24.63 7.77 3.02
N ALA A 220 23.76 8.06 2.05
CA ALA A 220 24.08 9.01 1.01
C ALA A 220 24.23 10.42 1.57
N GLN A 221 25.45 10.92 1.59
CA GLN A 221 25.80 12.34 1.71
C GLN A 221 25.93 12.93 0.31
N ASP A 222 25.50 14.18 0.10
CA ASP A 222 25.68 14.91 -1.18
C ASP A 222 27.14 15.17 -1.51
#